data_de0d72c774df7a9fafad1a0da8ea5e88
#
_entry.id   de0d72c774df7a9fafad1a0da8ea5e88
#
_cell.length_a   1.000
_cell.length_b   1.000
_cell.length_c   1.000
_cell.angle_alpha   90.00
_cell.angle_beta   90.00
_cell.angle_gamma   90.00
#
_symmetry.space_group_name_H-M   'P 1'
#
loop_
_entity.id
_entity.type
_entity.pdbx_description
1 polymer ?
#
loop_
_entity_poly.entity_id
_entity_poly.type
_entity_poly.pdbx_seq_one_letter_code
_entity_poly.pdbx_strand_id
1 'polypeptide(L)'
;QPHIIQLNTCCPLSAVPHISRKTIVELWFVAELELAQSKLIEIRPKIGAFVSYVNTDIVEQLRDLRCVLEAQLAVEACGMLTKSQLDSLYENIALWEMYIKRGDEEKIFTLDKEFHGSLYKMCGKTVWYNLVESMAPHFDRTTILSFRCKETGRILKDHGELVAAIENKDKEKAAHISQRHMSRYSENIDAIRKHFPDYFND
;
A
#
# COMPACT_ATOMS: atom_id res chain seq x y z
N GLN A 1 22.16 0.05 -13.99
CA GLN A 1 22.87 0.44 -12.75
C GLN A 1 21.79 0.81 -11.75
N PRO A 2 21.75 0.24 -10.54
CA PRO A 2 20.76 0.61 -9.54
C PRO A 2 20.84 2.11 -9.31
N HIS A 3 19.68 2.79 -9.30
CA HIS A 3 19.62 4.20 -8.97
C HIS A 3 20.19 4.38 -7.56
N ILE A 4 21.41 4.88 -7.48
CA ILE A 4 22.07 5.25 -6.22
C ILE A 4 21.31 6.45 -5.69
N ILE A 5 20.32 6.21 -4.83
CA ILE A 5 19.92 7.23 -3.89
C ILE A 5 21.01 7.20 -2.83
N GLN A 6 22.10 7.92 -3.10
CA GLN A 6 23.04 8.28 -2.07
C GLN A 6 22.23 9.12 -1.10
N LEU A 7 21.82 8.53 0.02
CA LEU A 7 21.25 9.26 1.14
C LEU A 7 22.35 10.16 1.67
N ASN A 8 22.57 11.29 0.96
CA ASN A 8 23.48 12.32 1.40
C ASN A 8 22.94 12.84 2.73
N THR A 9 23.76 12.73 3.76
CA THR A 9 23.57 13.23 5.12
C THR A 9 23.43 14.77 5.22
N CYS A 10 22.96 15.44 4.19
CA CYS A 10 22.65 16.85 4.15
C CYS A 10 21.17 17.12 4.42
N CYS A 11 20.68 16.68 5.59
CA CYS A 11 19.52 17.32 6.18
C CYS A 11 19.97 18.64 6.82
N PRO A 12 19.36 19.79 6.52
CA PRO A 12 19.70 21.03 7.21
C PRO A 12 19.29 20.89 8.68
N LEU A 13 20.27 20.63 9.56
CA LEU A 13 20.14 20.44 11.00
C LEU A 13 19.64 21.70 11.76
N SER A 14 19.23 22.74 11.05
CA SER A 14 18.83 24.02 11.64
C SER A 14 17.40 24.07 12.18
N ALA A 15 16.60 23.03 12.01
CA ALA A 15 15.16 23.07 12.33
C ALA A 15 14.75 22.34 13.63
N VAL A 16 15.66 21.64 14.35
CA VAL A 16 15.31 20.92 15.59
C VAL A 16 16.25 21.28 16.72
N PRO A 17 15.86 22.19 17.63
CA PRO A 17 16.78 22.84 18.58
C PRO A 17 17.34 21.97 19.72
N HIS A 18 16.94 20.73 19.89
CA HIS A 18 17.27 19.93 21.09
C HIS A 18 17.78 18.51 20.86
N ILE A 19 18.07 18.11 19.61
CA ILE A 19 18.57 16.74 19.35
C ILE A 19 20.07 16.80 19.05
N SER A 20 20.88 16.03 19.81
CA SER A 20 22.34 15.96 19.58
C SER A 20 22.66 15.25 18.25
N ARG A 21 23.80 15.62 17.63
CA ARG A 21 24.29 14.90 16.42
C ARG A 21 24.42 13.40 16.66
N LYS A 22 24.82 12.98 17.86
CA LYS A 22 24.95 11.57 18.23
C LYS A 22 23.60 10.87 18.18
N THR A 23 22.55 11.48 18.74
CA THR A 23 21.19 10.94 18.74
C THR A 23 20.64 10.81 17.32
N ILE A 24 20.93 11.77 16.43
CA ILE A 24 20.51 11.70 15.03
C ILE A 24 21.20 10.54 14.32
N VAL A 25 22.50 10.35 14.51
CA VAL A 25 23.23 9.22 13.91
C VAL A 25 22.71 7.88 14.42
N GLU A 26 22.42 7.79 15.72
CA GLU A 26 21.83 6.57 16.31
C GLU A 26 20.43 6.27 15.73
N LEU A 27 19.57 7.27 15.58
CA LEU A 27 18.25 7.12 14.97
C LEU A 27 18.34 6.71 13.49
N TRP A 28 19.27 7.31 12.74
CA TRP A 28 19.55 6.92 11.36
C TRP A 28 19.98 5.46 11.24
N PHE A 29 20.89 5.03 12.11
CA PHE A 29 21.38 3.65 12.10
C PHE A 29 20.27 2.65 12.43
N VAL A 30 19.40 2.98 13.40
CA VAL A 30 18.23 2.14 13.72
C VAL A 30 17.28 2.05 12.53
N ALA A 31 16.96 3.19 11.89
CA ALA A 31 16.09 3.22 10.72
C ALA A 31 16.67 2.43 9.52
N GLU A 32 17.98 2.53 9.27
CA GLU A 32 18.65 1.74 8.25
C GLU A 32 18.59 0.24 8.55
N LEU A 33 18.77 -0.16 9.82
CA LEU A 33 18.65 -1.57 10.21
C LEU A 33 17.22 -2.11 10.04
N GLU A 34 16.21 -1.34 10.41
CA GLU A 34 14.80 -1.72 10.24
C GLU A 34 14.45 -1.89 8.75
N LEU A 35 14.89 -0.95 7.90
CA LEU A 35 14.71 -1.03 6.45
C LEU A 35 15.49 -2.20 5.83
N ALA A 36 16.67 -2.53 6.34
CA ALA A 36 17.44 -3.68 5.89
C ALA A 36 16.81 -5.01 6.33
N GLN A 37 16.30 -5.09 7.56
CA GLN A 37 15.58 -6.26 8.06
C GLN A 37 14.29 -6.52 7.26
N SER A 38 13.58 -5.46 6.87
CA SER A 38 12.42 -5.56 5.99
C SER A 38 12.78 -5.77 4.51
N LYS A 39 14.08 -5.89 4.17
CA LYS A 39 14.57 -6.08 2.79
C LYS A 39 14.20 -4.96 1.81
N LEU A 40 13.94 -3.77 2.33
CA LEU A 40 13.69 -2.59 1.50
C LEU A 40 14.97 -1.90 1.05
N ILE A 41 16.04 -2.08 1.82
CA ILE A 41 17.39 -1.65 1.46
C ILE A 41 18.38 -2.77 1.64
N GLU A 42 19.52 -2.69 0.91
CA GLU A 42 20.68 -3.53 1.04
C GLU A 42 21.84 -2.68 1.57
N ILE A 43 22.38 -3.06 2.72
CA ILE A 43 23.57 -2.39 3.28
C ILE A 43 24.80 -3.10 2.75
N ARG A 44 25.62 -2.38 1.97
CA ARG A 44 26.92 -2.86 1.47
C ARG A 44 28.03 -2.25 2.32
N PRO A 45 28.78 -3.04 3.10
CA PRO A 45 29.81 -2.52 4.00
C PRO A 45 30.80 -1.62 3.27
N LYS A 46 31.07 -0.43 3.83
CA LYS A 46 32.00 0.60 3.32
C LYS A 46 31.57 1.25 1.98
N ILE A 47 30.42 0.88 1.42
CA ILE A 47 29.93 1.42 0.15
C ILE A 47 28.69 2.29 0.38
N GLY A 48 27.72 1.80 1.17
CA GLY A 48 26.48 2.54 1.48
C GLY A 48 25.25 1.66 1.56
N ALA A 49 24.10 2.29 1.71
CA ALA A 49 22.79 1.67 1.66
C ALA A 49 22.14 1.91 0.29
N PHE A 50 21.54 0.88 -0.28
CA PHE A 50 20.93 0.90 -1.60
C PHE A 50 19.49 0.44 -1.50
N VAL A 51 18.57 1.11 -2.19
CA VAL A 51 17.18 0.65 -2.26
C VAL A 51 17.14 -0.69 -3.01
N SER A 52 16.56 -1.71 -2.39
CA SER A 52 16.45 -3.04 -2.99
C SER A 52 15.50 -3.03 -4.20
N TYR A 53 15.74 -3.91 -5.14
CA TYR A 53 14.75 -4.18 -6.20
C TYR A 53 13.44 -4.68 -5.62
N VAL A 54 12.36 -4.52 -6.39
CA VAL A 54 11.07 -5.10 -6.04
C VAL A 54 11.17 -6.62 -6.11
N ASN A 55 10.93 -7.29 -4.99
CA ASN A 55 10.87 -8.74 -4.95
C ASN A 55 9.42 -9.18 -5.22
N THR A 56 9.18 -9.67 -6.44
CA THR A 56 7.86 -10.09 -6.89
C THR A 56 7.31 -11.27 -6.12
N ASP A 57 8.16 -12.22 -5.69
CA ASP A 57 7.72 -13.37 -4.90
C ASP A 57 7.16 -12.95 -3.54
N ILE A 58 7.81 -11.98 -2.89
CA ILE A 58 7.28 -11.41 -1.63
C ILE A 58 5.96 -10.71 -1.89
N VAL A 59 5.87 -9.89 -2.94
CA VAL A 59 4.65 -9.16 -3.26
C VAL A 59 3.50 -10.11 -3.59
N GLU A 60 3.73 -11.20 -4.30
CA GLU A 60 2.72 -12.21 -4.60
C GLU A 60 2.21 -12.91 -3.34
N GLN A 61 3.11 -13.34 -2.45
CA GLN A 61 2.72 -13.97 -1.19
C GLN A 61 1.92 -13.02 -0.30
N LEU A 62 2.28 -11.74 -0.27
CA LEU A 62 1.53 -10.72 0.48
C LEU A 62 0.16 -10.46 -0.12
N ARG A 63 0.06 -10.45 -1.44
CA ARG A 63 -1.23 -10.36 -2.13
C ARG A 63 -2.12 -11.55 -1.78
N ASP A 64 -1.59 -12.77 -1.79
CA ASP A 64 -2.34 -13.97 -1.44
C ASP A 64 -2.86 -13.89 -0.01
N LEU A 65 -2.02 -13.46 0.93
CA LEU A 65 -2.41 -13.22 2.32
C LEU A 65 -3.54 -12.19 2.40
N ARG A 66 -3.39 -11.03 1.74
CA ARG A 66 -4.41 -9.99 1.72
C ARG A 66 -5.70 -10.48 1.08
N CYS A 67 -5.62 -11.25 0.00
CA CYS A 67 -6.78 -11.82 -0.67
C CYS A 67 -7.65 -12.64 0.29
N VAL A 68 -7.03 -13.49 1.11
CA VAL A 68 -7.74 -14.31 2.10
C VAL A 68 -8.33 -13.42 3.21
N LEU A 69 -7.53 -12.51 3.77
CA LEU A 69 -7.96 -11.67 4.90
C LEU A 69 -9.06 -10.70 4.47
N GLU A 70 -8.91 -10.04 3.34
CA GLU A 70 -9.85 -9.02 2.89
C GLU A 70 -11.16 -9.62 2.34
N ALA A 71 -11.13 -10.82 1.75
CA ALA A 71 -12.36 -11.52 1.40
C ALA A 71 -13.18 -11.89 2.65
N GLN A 72 -12.52 -12.39 3.70
CA GLN A 72 -13.17 -12.67 4.98
C GLN A 72 -13.67 -11.37 5.64
N LEU A 73 -12.88 -10.30 5.60
CA LEU A 73 -13.26 -8.97 6.11
C LEU A 73 -14.51 -8.44 5.41
N ALA A 74 -14.60 -8.57 4.08
CA ALA A 74 -15.75 -8.16 3.29
C ALA A 74 -17.03 -8.92 3.68
N VAL A 75 -16.92 -10.23 3.94
CA VAL A 75 -18.03 -11.06 4.43
C VAL A 75 -18.51 -10.59 5.81
N GLU A 76 -17.58 -10.32 6.72
CA GLU A 76 -17.91 -9.84 8.08
C GLU A 76 -18.51 -8.44 8.06
N ALA A 77 -18.02 -7.55 7.19
CA ALA A 77 -18.56 -6.21 7.01
C ALA A 77 -20.05 -6.21 6.61
N CYS A 78 -20.48 -7.24 5.88
CA CYS A 78 -21.88 -7.42 5.52
C CYS A 78 -22.77 -7.60 6.77
N GLY A 79 -23.44 -6.54 7.19
CA GLY A 79 -24.33 -6.52 8.35
C GLY A 79 -23.69 -6.03 9.65
N MET A 80 -22.38 -5.75 9.65
CA MET A 80 -21.72 -5.08 10.79
C MET A 80 -21.65 -3.57 10.64
N LEU A 81 -21.46 -3.07 9.42
CA LEU A 81 -21.26 -1.65 9.18
C LEU A 81 -22.54 -0.86 9.41
N THR A 82 -22.43 0.26 10.12
CA THR A 82 -23.50 1.25 10.27
C THR A 82 -23.65 2.06 9.01
N LYS A 83 -24.82 2.75 8.88
CA LYS A 83 -25.06 3.67 7.76
C LYS A 83 -23.98 4.74 7.65
N SER A 84 -23.58 5.36 8.77
CA SER A 84 -22.52 6.38 8.79
C SER A 84 -21.15 5.84 8.33
N GLN A 85 -20.82 4.58 8.64
CA GLN A 85 -19.59 3.94 8.17
C GLN A 85 -19.63 3.67 6.66
N LEU A 86 -20.78 3.22 6.14
CA LEU A 86 -20.98 3.07 4.70
C LEU A 86 -20.86 4.42 3.98
N ASP A 87 -21.50 5.46 4.51
CA ASP A 87 -21.42 6.81 3.95
C ASP A 87 -19.97 7.30 3.88
N SER A 88 -19.15 7.05 4.92
CA SER A 88 -17.73 7.43 4.90
C SER A 88 -16.90 6.69 3.84
N LEU A 89 -17.23 5.43 3.52
CA LEU A 89 -16.61 4.71 2.42
C LEU A 89 -17.02 5.27 1.06
N TYR A 90 -18.27 5.65 0.89
CA TYR A 90 -18.72 6.33 -0.33
C TYR A 90 -18.09 7.72 -0.49
N GLU A 91 -17.86 8.46 0.59
CA GLU A 91 -17.13 9.74 0.56
C GLU A 91 -15.67 9.54 0.10
N ASN A 92 -14.98 8.49 0.60
CA ASN A 92 -13.64 8.14 0.14
C ASN A 92 -13.62 7.86 -1.37
N ILE A 93 -14.58 7.08 -1.88
CA ILE A 93 -14.74 6.77 -3.31
C ILE A 93 -14.97 8.05 -4.14
N ALA A 94 -15.83 8.96 -3.67
CA ALA A 94 -16.09 10.23 -4.35
C ALA A 94 -14.86 11.14 -4.42
N LEU A 95 -14.08 11.20 -3.34
CA LEU A 95 -12.80 11.91 -3.30
C LEU A 95 -11.79 11.28 -4.28
N TRP A 96 -11.70 9.97 -4.32
CA TRP A 96 -10.84 9.28 -5.27
C TRP A 96 -11.19 9.61 -6.72
N GLU A 97 -12.48 9.56 -7.08
CA GLU A 97 -12.94 9.95 -8.43
C GLU A 97 -12.53 11.37 -8.80
N MET A 98 -12.59 12.30 -7.84
CA MET A 98 -12.13 13.67 -8.03
C MET A 98 -10.62 13.74 -8.30
N TYR A 99 -9.80 12.96 -7.56
CA TYR A 99 -8.35 12.98 -7.73
C TYR A 99 -7.89 12.25 -9.01
N ILE A 100 -8.63 11.23 -9.49
CA ILE A 100 -8.40 10.67 -10.83
C ILE A 100 -8.51 11.78 -11.91
N LYS A 101 -9.55 12.61 -11.84
CA LYS A 101 -9.74 13.71 -12.80
C LYS A 101 -8.65 14.78 -12.72
N ARG A 102 -7.96 14.89 -11.59
CA ARG A 102 -6.83 15.81 -11.36
C ARG A 102 -5.47 15.20 -11.70
N GLY A 103 -5.38 13.89 -11.89
CA GLY A 103 -4.13 13.18 -12.10
C GLY A 103 -3.22 13.17 -10.85
N ASP A 104 -3.80 13.21 -9.63
CA ASP A 104 -3.06 13.22 -8.37
C ASP A 104 -2.91 11.80 -7.82
N GLU A 105 -1.90 11.09 -8.30
CA GLU A 105 -1.63 9.69 -7.97
C GLU A 105 -1.30 9.47 -6.49
N GLU A 106 -0.65 10.45 -5.86
CA GLU A 106 -0.29 10.38 -4.44
C GLU A 106 -1.54 10.39 -3.54
N LYS A 107 -2.50 11.26 -3.89
CA LYS A 107 -3.79 11.30 -3.18
C LYS A 107 -4.62 10.05 -3.43
N ILE A 108 -4.61 9.52 -4.66
CA ILE A 108 -5.27 8.26 -4.99
C ILE A 108 -4.69 7.12 -4.14
N PHE A 109 -3.36 7.01 -4.04
CA PHE A 109 -2.72 6.01 -3.21
C PHE A 109 -3.08 6.14 -1.72
N THR A 110 -3.11 7.37 -1.21
CA THR A 110 -3.51 7.64 0.18
C THR A 110 -4.95 7.17 0.44
N LEU A 111 -5.88 7.48 -0.48
CA LEU A 111 -7.28 7.10 -0.36
C LEU A 111 -7.49 5.58 -0.46
N ASP A 112 -6.70 4.88 -1.29
CA ASP A 112 -6.67 3.42 -1.36
C ASP A 112 -6.32 2.79 0.00
N LYS A 113 -5.24 3.25 0.61
CA LYS A 113 -4.83 2.80 1.95
C LYS A 113 -5.87 3.12 3.02
N GLU A 114 -6.45 4.31 2.98
CA GLU A 114 -7.51 4.72 3.91
C GLU A 114 -8.76 3.87 3.77
N PHE A 115 -9.15 3.53 2.55
CA PHE A 115 -10.30 2.66 2.27
C PHE A 115 -10.12 1.29 2.93
N HIS A 116 -9.04 0.59 2.61
CA HIS A 116 -8.74 -0.73 3.18
C HIS A 116 -8.57 -0.65 4.70
N GLY A 117 -7.77 0.29 5.20
CA GLY A 117 -7.55 0.47 6.64
C GLY A 117 -8.85 0.77 7.42
N SER A 118 -9.79 1.50 6.81
CA SER A 118 -11.09 1.80 7.41
C SER A 118 -11.93 0.54 7.55
N LEU A 119 -11.98 -0.33 6.55
CA LEU A 119 -12.69 -1.61 6.63
C LEU A 119 -12.17 -2.49 7.77
N TYR A 120 -10.84 -2.63 7.90
CA TYR A 120 -10.25 -3.37 9.03
C TYR A 120 -10.65 -2.78 10.38
N LYS A 121 -10.60 -1.47 10.53
CA LYS A 121 -10.96 -0.77 11.78
C LYS A 121 -12.44 -0.91 12.10
N MET A 122 -13.31 -0.73 11.12
CA MET A 122 -14.76 -0.83 11.27
C MET A 122 -15.21 -2.26 11.67
N CYS A 123 -14.49 -3.27 11.21
CA CYS A 123 -14.73 -4.68 11.59
C CYS A 123 -13.96 -5.11 12.86
N GLY A 124 -13.26 -4.21 13.55
CA GLY A 124 -12.51 -4.52 14.76
C GLY A 124 -11.27 -5.41 14.53
N LYS A 125 -10.75 -5.47 13.31
CA LYS A 125 -9.61 -6.33 12.91
C LYS A 125 -8.27 -5.59 12.96
N THR A 126 -8.01 -4.85 14.03
CA THR A 126 -6.78 -4.06 14.17
C THR A 126 -5.51 -4.91 14.12
N VAL A 127 -5.53 -6.14 14.66
CA VAL A 127 -4.37 -7.06 14.61
C VAL A 127 -4.07 -7.48 13.18
N TRP A 128 -5.10 -7.79 12.38
CA TRP A 128 -4.95 -8.11 10.95
C TRP A 128 -4.38 -6.91 10.19
N TYR A 129 -4.93 -5.73 10.45
CA TYR A 129 -4.44 -4.49 9.84
C TYR A 129 -2.96 -4.25 10.13
N ASN A 130 -2.56 -4.34 11.40
CA ASN A 130 -1.17 -4.14 11.80
C ASN A 130 -0.22 -5.17 11.14
N LEU A 131 -0.66 -6.42 10.99
CA LEU A 131 0.12 -7.44 10.28
C LEU A 131 0.32 -7.06 8.80
N VAL A 132 -0.74 -6.67 8.11
CA VAL A 132 -0.67 -6.25 6.70
C VAL A 132 0.19 -4.99 6.56
N GLU A 133 0.00 -3.98 7.42
CA GLU A 133 0.78 -2.74 7.39
C GLU A 133 2.27 -2.94 7.68
N SER A 134 2.63 -3.90 8.53
CA SER A 134 4.05 -4.20 8.79
C SER A 134 4.83 -4.65 7.56
N MET A 135 4.12 -5.17 6.55
CA MET A 135 4.67 -5.65 5.29
C MET A 135 4.27 -4.76 4.09
N ALA A 136 3.44 -3.76 4.33
CA ALA A 136 2.90 -2.87 3.30
C ALA A 136 3.97 -2.24 2.38
N PRO A 137 5.17 -1.83 2.85
CA PRO A 137 6.14 -1.20 1.98
C PRO A 137 6.54 -2.01 0.75
N HIS A 138 6.48 -3.34 0.81
CA HIS A 138 6.73 -4.19 -0.36
C HIS A 138 5.63 -4.08 -1.39
N PHE A 139 4.37 -4.12 -0.94
CA PHE A 139 3.20 -4.02 -1.80
C PHE A 139 2.97 -2.58 -2.28
N ASP A 140 3.14 -1.59 -1.42
CA ASP A 140 2.93 -0.17 -1.71
C ASP A 140 3.77 0.31 -2.89
N ARG A 141 5.02 -0.17 -3.02
CA ARG A 141 5.91 0.15 -4.14
C ARG A 141 5.27 -0.24 -5.48
N THR A 142 4.71 -1.43 -5.56
CA THR A 142 4.06 -1.93 -6.78
C THR A 142 2.70 -1.28 -7.02
N THR A 143 1.96 -0.95 -5.97
CA THR A 143 0.68 -0.23 -6.06
C THR A 143 0.89 1.16 -6.67
N ILE A 144 1.87 1.93 -6.18
CA ILE A 144 2.20 3.25 -6.73
C ILE A 144 2.61 3.14 -8.21
N LEU A 145 3.46 2.17 -8.56
CA LEU A 145 3.86 1.94 -9.95
C LEU A 145 2.68 1.52 -10.83
N SER A 146 1.75 0.73 -10.29
CA SER A 146 0.52 0.33 -10.98
C SER A 146 -0.37 1.53 -11.31
N PHE A 147 -0.53 2.46 -10.38
CA PHE A 147 -1.32 3.68 -10.61
C PHE A 147 -0.71 4.57 -11.70
N ARG A 148 0.61 4.58 -11.85
CA ARG A 148 1.31 5.27 -12.94
C ARG A 148 1.20 4.58 -14.30
N CYS A 149 0.95 3.27 -14.32
CA CYS A 149 0.87 2.51 -15.57
C CYS A 149 -0.53 2.41 -16.16
N LYS A 150 -1.58 2.47 -15.34
CA LYS A 150 -2.92 2.06 -15.74
C LYS A 150 -4.03 2.94 -15.22
N GLU A 151 -5.19 2.76 -15.86
CA GLU A 151 -6.44 3.39 -15.45
C GLU A 151 -6.85 2.95 -14.04
N THR A 152 -6.70 3.84 -13.09
CA THR A 152 -7.12 3.66 -11.70
C THR A 152 -8.65 3.49 -11.57
N GLY A 153 -9.41 3.83 -12.61
CA GLY A 153 -10.86 3.71 -12.66
C GLY A 153 -11.40 2.28 -12.46
N ARG A 154 -10.64 1.23 -12.87
CA ARG A 154 -11.05 -0.17 -12.62
C ARG A 154 -11.00 -0.52 -11.13
N ILE A 155 -9.98 -0.04 -10.43
CA ILE A 155 -9.80 -0.24 -8.99
C ILE A 155 -10.89 0.51 -8.24
N LEU A 156 -11.14 1.76 -8.59
CA LEU A 156 -12.23 2.55 -8.02
C LEU A 156 -13.60 1.90 -8.20
N LYS A 157 -13.84 1.31 -9.37
CA LYS A 157 -15.09 0.57 -9.65
C LYS A 157 -15.22 -0.64 -8.71
N ASP A 158 -14.14 -1.40 -8.48
CA ASP A 158 -14.14 -2.53 -7.56
C ASP A 158 -14.48 -2.08 -6.13
N HIS A 159 -13.93 -0.95 -5.66
CA HIS A 159 -14.29 -0.38 -4.35
C HIS A 159 -15.78 -0.01 -4.27
N GLY A 160 -16.32 0.66 -5.28
CA GLY A 160 -17.75 1.00 -5.32
C GLY A 160 -18.67 -0.23 -5.30
N GLU A 161 -18.33 -1.24 -6.09
CA GLU A 161 -19.08 -2.51 -6.13
C GLU A 161 -18.99 -3.27 -4.79
N LEU A 162 -17.82 -3.22 -4.12
CA LEU A 162 -17.61 -3.84 -2.82
C LEU A 162 -18.48 -3.18 -1.75
N VAL A 163 -18.47 -1.85 -1.65
CA VAL A 163 -19.30 -1.13 -0.68
C VAL A 163 -20.79 -1.40 -0.93
N ALA A 164 -21.23 -1.40 -2.19
CA ALA A 164 -22.61 -1.72 -2.55
C ALA A 164 -23.00 -3.17 -2.17
N ALA A 165 -22.09 -4.14 -2.34
CA ALA A 165 -22.33 -5.52 -1.91
C ALA A 165 -22.43 -5.62 -0.38
N ILE A 166 -21.58 -4.91 0.36
CA ILE A 166 -21.61 -4.85 1.83
C ILE A 166 -22.92 -4.22 2.32
N GLU A 167 -23.34 -3.11 1.74
CA GLU A 167 -24.59 -2.42 2.06
C GLU A 167 -25.83 -3.32 1.84
N ASN A 168 -25.82 -4.05 0.73
CA ASN A 168 -26.87 -5.02 0.39
C ASN A 168 -26.76 -6.34 1.19
N LYS A 169 -25.76 -6.49 2.05
CA LYS A 169 -25.47 -7.69 2.84
C LYS A 169 -25.25 -8.95 2.00
N ASP A 170 -24.78 -8.76 0.77
CA ASP A 170 -24.47 -9.83 -0.18
C ASP A 170 -23.05 -10.34 0.06
N LYS A 171 -22.92 -11.26 0.99
CA LYS A 171 -21.64 -11.82 1.46
C LYS A 171 -20.85 -12.50 0.35
N GLU A 172 -21.52 -13.24 -0.51
CA GLU A 172 -20.89 -13.98 -1.60
C GLU A 172 -20.30 -13.01 -2.63
N LYS A 173 -21.09 -12.03 -3.02
CA LYS A 173 -20.64 -10.97 -3.94
C LYS A 173 -19.53 -10.12 -3.36
N ALA A 174 -19.61 -9.75 -2.07
CA ALA A 174 -18.59 -8.97 -1.39
C ALA A 174 -17.23 -9.72 -1.37
N ALA A 175 -17.25 -11.02 -1.01
CA ALA A 175 -16.04 -11.85 -1.05
C ALA A 175 -15.46 -11.96 -2.47
N HIS A 176 -16.31 -12.23 -3.47
CA HIS A 176 -15.87 -12.34 -4.86
C HIS A 176 -15.25 -11.05 -5.39
N ILE A 177 -15.87 -9.89 -5.10
CA ILE A 177 -15.32 -8.60 -5.52
C ILE A 177 -13.99 -8.32 -4.84
N SER A 178 -13.87 -8.57 -3.54
CA SER A 178 -12.61 -8.41 -2.81
C SER A 178 -11.50 -9.28 -3.40
N GLN A 179 -11.75 -10.54 -3.69
CA GLN A 179 -10.80 -11.45 -4.35
C GLN A 179 -10.40 -10.94 -5.74
N ARG A 180 -11.36 -10.54 -6.56
CA ARG A 180 -11.10 -9.96 -7.88
C ARG A 180 -10.23 -8.70 -7.79
N HIS A 181 -10.55 -7.82 -6.84
CA HIS A 181 -9.79 -6.59 -6.59
C HIS A 181 -8.33 -6.90 -6.25
N MET A 182 -8.07 -7.81 -5.32
CA MET A 182 -6.70 -8.22 -4.97
C MET A 182 -5.96 -8.89 -6.14
N SER A 183 -6.67 -9.57 -7.05
CA SER A 183 -6.07 -10.21 -8.23
C SER A 183 -5.62 -9.23 -9.32
N ARG A 184 -6.06 -7.96 -9.27
CA ARG A 184 -5.65 -6.90 -10.23
C ARG A 184 -4.14 -6.71 -10.30
N TYR A 185 -3.43 -6.94 -9.22
CA TYR A 185 -1.98 -6.86 -9.19
C TYR A 185 -1.33 -7.82 -10.21
N SER A 186 -1.74 -9.10 -10.24
CA SER A 186 -1.19 -10.09 -11.17
C SER A 186 -1.40 -9.72 -12.64
N GLU A 187 -2.52 -9.05 -12.93
CA GLU A 187 -2.80 -8.54 -14.28
C GLU A 187 -1.87 -7.37 -14.66
N ASN A 188 -1.27 -6.71 -13.67
CA ASN A 188 -0.54 -5.47 -13.87
C ASN A 188 0.98 -5.63 -13.80
N ILE A 189 1.51 -6.71 -13.19
CA ILE A 189 2.95 -6.84 -12.92
C ILE A 189 3.82 -6.76 -14.19
N ASP A 190 3.39 -7.40 -15.27
CA ASP A 190 4.12 -7.37 -16.54
C ASP A 190 4.14 -5.97 -17.17
N ALA A 191 3.02 -5.24 -17.03
CA ALA A 191 2.98 -3.85 -17.49
C ALA A 191 3.88 -2.95 -16.65
N ILE A 192 3.91 -3.16 -15.31
CA ILE A 192 4.79 -2.42 -14.40
C ILE A 192 6.26 -2.70 -14.75
N ARG A 193 6.66 -3.94 -14.93
CA ARG A 193 8.03 -4.33 -15.34
C ARG A 193 8.43 -3.67 -16.66
N LYS A 194 7.53 -3.67 -17.64
CA LYS A 194 7.79 -3.06 -18.94
C LYS A 194 8.00 -1.54 -18.88
N HIS A 195 7.24 -0.84 -18.01
CA HIS A 195 7.33 0.62 -17.89
C HIS A 195 8.45 1.07 -16.95
N PHE A 196 8.78 0.25 -15.95
CA PHE A 196 9.74 0.56 -14.90
C PHE A 196 10.76 -0.57 -14.71
N PRO A 197 11.52 -0.97 -15.76
CA PRO A 197 12.45 -2.10 -15.68
C PRO A 197 13.51 -1.90 -14.60
N ASP A 198 13.93 -0.66 -14.33
CA ASP A 198 14.97 -0.34 -13.36
C ASP A 198 14.58 -0.66 -11.90
N TYR A 199 13.31 -0.97 -11.63
CA TYR A 199 12.84 -1.34 -10.30
C TYR A 199 12.92 -2.84 -10.02
N PHE A 200 13.21 -3.65 -11.02
CA PHE A 200 13.24 -5.12 -10.95
C PHE A 200 14.62 -5.64 -11.27
N ASN A 201 14.98 -6.80 -10.70
CA ASN A 201 16.21 -7.52 -11.00
C ASN A 201 15.80 -8.80 -11.76
N ASP A 202 15.79 -8.72 -13.06
CA ASP A 202 15.59 -9.89 -13.94
C ASP A 202 16.92 -10.53 -14.27
#